data_3439a98951e55ab4a9da441bb748d0cd
#
_entry.id   3439a98951e55ab4a9da441bb748d0cd
#
_cell.length_a   1.000
_cell.length_b   1.000
_cell.length_c   1.000
_cell.angle_alpha   90.00
_cell.angle_beta   90.00
_cell.angle_gamma   90.00
#
_symmetry.space_group_name_H-M   'P 1'
#
loop_
_entity.id
_entity.type
_entity.pdbx_description
1 polymer ?
#
loop_
_entity_poly.entity_id
_entity_poly.type
_entity_poly.pdbx_seq_one_letter_code
_entity_poly.pdbx_strand_id
1 'polypeptide(L)'
;APNFDRGDPVSVLDFFTAATAKWPVWLPIPAKYRDRAAACLARVHGEDLLDRPMGGLSGGQLQRVLLALALEPVPHILILDEPLSGVDIEGEHQLLDMLDELRTQYDLSIFLSTHDFATLSQFADKVILLNRRVLKLGPPEEVLSSPEFYETFHLRMGKGGA
;
A
#
# COMPACT_ATOMS: atom_id res chain seq x y z
N ALA A 1 8.52 -0.91 -7.31
CA ALA A 1 8.35 -2.18 -6.59
C ALA A 1 9.54 -3.10 -6.89
N PRO A 2 9.97 -3.97 -5.95
CA PRO A 2 10.99 -4.97 -6.21
C PRO A 2 10.51 -5.89 -7.35
N ASN A 3 11.39 -6.18 -8.30
CA ASN A 3 11.08 -7.06 -9.42
C ASN A 3 11.63 -8.45 -9.09
N PHE A 4 10.75 -9.43 -8.95
CA PHE A 4 11.12 -10.83 -8.73
C PHE A 4 10.84 -11.60 -10.01
N ASP A 5 11.82 -12.39 -10.48
CA ASP A 5 11.62 -13.26 -11.61
C ASP A 5 10.77 -14.48 -11.20
N ARG A 6 9.90 -14.96 -12.11
CA ARG A 6 9.01 -16.10 -11.83
C ARG A 6 9.73 -17.39 -11.44
N GLY A 7 11.02 -17.48 -11.72
CA GLY A 7 11.88 -18.63 -11.40
C GLY A 7 12.68 -18.47 -10.11
N ASP A 8 12.58 -17.34 -9.43
CA ASP A 8 13.33 -17.12 -8.21
C ASP A 8 12.82 -18.03 -7.08
N PRO A 9 13.72 -18.80 -6.44
CA PRO A 9 13.32 -19.74 -5.37
C PRO A 9 13.03 -19.06 -4.03
N VAL A 10 13.00 -17.73 -3.98
CA VAL A 10 12.81 -16.94 -2.76
C VAL A 10 11.35 -16.98 -2.35
N SER A 11 11.05 -17.57 -1.20
CA SER A 11 9.72 -17.54 -0.60
C SER A 11 9.44 -16.22 0.11
N VAL A 12 8.16 -15.96 0.43
CA VAL A 12 7.76 -14.84 1.28
C VAL A 12 8.43 -14.94 2.64
N LEU A 13 8.54 -16.13 3.22
CA LEU A 13 9.25 -16.35 4.49
C LEU A 13 10.73 -15.99 4.40
N ASP A 14 11.42 -16.38 3.31
CA ASP A 14 12.83 -16.02 3.09
C ASP A 14 12.99 -14.50 3.01
N PHE A 15 12.11 -13.84 2.25
CA PHE A 15 12.09 -12.40 2.07
C PHE A 15 11.89 -11.66 3.41
N PHE A 16 10.87 -12.06 4.20
CA PHE A 16 10.63 -11.51 5.54
C PHE A 16 11.83 -11.71 6.47
N THR A 17 12.38 -12.92 6.48
CA THR A 17 13.51 -13.26 7.35
C THR A 17 14.76 -12.45 6.98
N ALA A 18 15.05 -12.31 5.70
CA ALA A 18 16.17 -11.48 5.23
C ALA A 18 16.01 -10.01 5.61
N ALA A 19 14.77 -9.47 5.47
CA ALA A 19 14.49 -8.06 5.74
C ALA A 19 14.48 -7.73 7.25
N THR A 20 13.98 -8.63 8.10
CA THR A 20 13.73 -8.32 9.52
C THR A 20 14.75 -8.92 10.48
N ALA A 21 15.32 -10.06 10.16
CA ALA A 21 16.10 -10.84 11.12
C ALA A 21 17.62 -10.84 10.84
N LYS A 22 18.07 -10.37 9.68
CA LYS A 22 19.46 -10.50 9.21
C LYS A 22 19.97 -11.94 9.33
N TRP A 23 19.06 -12.93 9.17
CA TRP A 23 19.37 -14.35 9.25
C TRP A 23 19.96 -14.83 7.93
N PRO A 24 21.00 -15.66 7.94
CA PRO A 24 21.57 -16.20 6.72
C PRO A 24 20.57 -17.08 5.98
N VAL A 25 20.22 -16.72 4.74
CA VAL A 25 19.19 -17.40 3.91
C VAL A 25 19.53 -18.86 3.56
N TRP A 26 20.80 -19.26 3.70
CA TRP A 26 21.25 -20.64 3.46
C TRP A 26 21.12 -21.57 4.68
N LEU A 27 20.72 -21.04 5.83
CA LEU A 27 20.45 -21.81 7.03
C LEU A 27 18.94 -22.05 7.19
N PRO A 28 18.54 -23.19 7.74
CA PRO A 28 17.12 -23.42 8.07
C PRO A 28 16.56 -22.29 8.94
N ILE A 29 15.41 -21.76 8.57
CA ILE A 29 14.77 -20.65 9.28
C ILE A 29 14.18 -21.15 10.59
N PRO A 30 14.62 -20.65 11.76
CA PRO A 30 14.06 -21.01 13.05
C PRO A 30 12.56 -20.67 13.16
N ALA A 31 11.81 -21.50 13.89
CA ALA A 31 10.36 -21.36 14.05
C ALA A 31 9.94 -19.95 14.49
N LYS A 32 10.69 -19.32 15.39
CA LYS A 32 10.41 -17.94 15.86
C LYS A 32 10.31 -16.90 14.75
N TYR A 33 11.08 -17.03 13.66
CA TYR A 33 11.01 -16.10 12.53
C TYR A 33 9.82 -16.42 11.62
N ARG A 34 9.50 -17.72 11.48
CA ARG A 34 8.30 -18.16 10.78
C ARG A 34 7.04 -17.66 11.48
N ASP A 35 6.97 -17.83 12.81
CA ASP A 35 5.82 -17.37 13.60
C ASP A 35 5.66 -15.85 13.53
N ARG A 36 6.78 -15.10 13.56
CA ARG A 36 6.78 -13.65 13.40
C ARG A 36 6.29 -13.22 12.02
N ALA A 37 6.78 -13.84 10.95
CA ALA A 37 6.35 -13.54 9.59
C ALA A 37 4.86 -13.87 9.39
N ALA A 38 4.39 -15.00 9.92
CA ALA A 38 2.98 -15.38 9.90
C ALA A 38 2.11 -14.36 10.64
N ALA A 39 2.52 -13.89 11.82
CA ALA A 39 1.81 -12.85 12.56
C ALA A 39 1.77 -11.50 11.82
N CYS A 40 2.82 -11.14 11.07
CA CYS A 40 2.82 -9.95 10.24
C CYS A 40 1.85 -10.08 9.05
N LEU A 41 1.86 -11.23 8.37
CA LEU A 41 0.97 -11.52 7.25
C LEU A 41 -0.50 -11.58 7.68
N ALA A 42 -0.79 -12.06 8.87
CA ALA A 42 -2.16 -12.10 9.41
C ALA A 42 -2.78 -10.69 9.52
N ARG A 43 -1.97 -9.66 9.76
CA ARG A 43 -2.45 -8.26 9.83
C ARG A 43 -3.02 -7.74 8.50
N VAL A 44 -2.64 -8.38 7.40
CA VAL A 44 -3.00 -7.99 6.04
C VAL A 44 -3.77 -9.07 5.29
N HIS A 45 -4.36 -10.02 6.02
CA HIS A 45 -5.10 -11.17 5.46
C HIS A 45 -4.27 -11.96 4.43
N GLY A 46 -2.98 -12.16 4.73
CA GLY A 46 -2.02 -12.80 3.83
C GLY A 46 -1.40 -14.09 4.37
N GLU A 47 -2.08 -14.78 5.28
CA GLU A 47 -1.56 -15.98 5.97
C GLU A 47 -1.19 -17.11 5.00
N ASP A 48 -1.95 -17.22 3.90
CA ASP A 48 -1.73 -18.21 2.85
C ASP A 48 -0.51 -17.94 1.96
N LEU A 49 0.11 -16.76 2.11
CA LEU A 49 1.21 -16.32 1.27
C LEU A 49 2.58 -16.75 1.80
N LEU A 50 2.69 -17.14 3.08
CA LEU A 50 3.96 -17.33 3.78
C LEU A 50 4.96 -18.23 3.04
N ASP A 51 4.49 -19.32 2.48
CA ASP A 51 5.34 -20.31 1.79
C ASP A 51 5.33 -20.16 0.26
N ARG A 52 4.66 -19.12 -0.28
CA ARG A 52 4.61 -18.87 -1.71
C ARG A 52 5.91 -18.26 -2.21
N PRO A 53 6.34 -18.57 -3.44
CA PRO A 53 7.46 -17.89 -4.07
C PRO A 53 7.08 -16.44 -4.40
N MET A 54 7.99 -15.50 -4.14
CA MET A 54 7.78 -14.07 -4.40
C MET A 54 7.44 -13.79 -5.87
N GLY A 55 8.12 -14.46 -6.81
CA GLY A 55 7.87 -14.32 -8.25
C GLY A 55 6.54 -14.91 -8.75
N GLY A 56 5.83 -15.66 -7.90
CA GLY A 56 4.52 -16.25 -8.21
C GLY A 56 3.33 -15.45 -7.66
N LEU A 57 3.58 -14.34 -6.95
CA LEU A 57 2.53 -13.52 -6.36
C LEU A 57 1.86 -12.63 -7.43
N SER A 58 0.54 -12.43 -7.28
CA SER A 58 -0.16 -11.37 -8.01
C SER A 58 0.27 -9.99 -7.49
N GLY A 59 -0.04 -8.91 -8.25
CA GLY A 59 0.27 -7.54 -7.82
C GLY A 59 -0.31 -7.23 -6.43
N GLY A 60 -1.58 -7.53 -6.19
CA GLY A 60 -2.22 -7.32 -4.88
C GLY A 60 -1.62 -8.19 -3.76
N GLN A 61 -1.25 -9.45 -4.04
CA GLN A 61 -0.56 -10.30 -3.07
C GLN A 61 0.82 -9.75 -2.71
N LEU A 62 1.58 -9.28 -3.70
CA LEU A 62 2.87 -8.64 -3.46
C LEU A 62 2.72 -7.38 -2.60
N GLN A 63 1.71 -6.54 -2.89
CA GLN A 63 1.42 -5.35 -2.09
C GLN A 63 1.10 -5.71 -0.63
N ARG A 64 0.29 -6.75 -0.38
CA ARG A 64 0.02 -7.24 0.98
C ARG A 64 1.30 -7.68 1.70
N VAL A 65 2.19 -8.41 1.03
CA VAL A 65 3.47 -8.84 1.61
C VAL A 65 4.35 -7.64 1.96
N LEU A 66 4.45 -6.64 1.07
CA LEU A 66 5.23 -5.43 1.32
C LEU A 66 4.63 -4.59 2.45
N LEU A 67 3.30 -4.51 2.51
CA LEU A 67 2.59 -3.81 3.58
C LEU A 67 2.80 -4.50 4.93
N ALA A 68 2.68 -5.85 4.99
CA ALA A 68 2.97 -6.61 6.20
C ALA A 68 4.40 -6.35 6.73
N LEU A 69 5.37 -6.24 5.81
CA LEU A 69 6.75 -5.91 6.17
C LEU A 69 6.88 -4.48 6.69
N ALA A 70 6.19 -3.51 6.07
CA ALA A 70 6.20 -2.12 6.50
C ALA A 70 5.54 -1.89 7.87
N LEU A 71 4.70 -2.82 8.31
CA LEU A 71 4.06 -2.84 9.63
C LEU A 71 4.92 -3.54 10.71
N GLU A 72 6.18 -3.84 10.44
CA GLU A 72 7.06 -4.53 11.38
C GLU A 72 8.37 -3.78 11.62
N PRO A 73 8.51 -3.08 12.75
CA PRO A 73 7.50 -2.83 13.78
C PRO A 73 6.39 -1.89 13.28
N VAL A 74 5.21 -1.95 13.93
CA VAL A 74 4.10 -1.05 13.58
C VAL A 74 4.54 0.42 13.70
N PRO A 75 4.50 1.21 12.62
CA PRO A 75 4.90 2.61 12.65
C PRO A 75 3.75 3.50 13.12
N HIS A 76 4.03 4.77 13.43
CA HIS A 76 2.97 5.78 13.60
C HIS A 76 2.51 6.40 12.29
N ILE A 77 3.38 6.40 11.29
CA ILE A 77 3.12 6.97 9.96
C ILE A 77 3.51 5.93 8.91
N LEU A 78 2.58 5.64 8.01
CA LEU A 78 2.79 4.76 6.85
C LEU A 78 2.72 5.60 5.58
N ILE A 79 3.75 5.53 4.75
CA ILE A 79 3.81 6.24 3.46
C ILE A 79 3.81 5.21 2.34
N LEU A 80 2.85 5.32 1.44
CA LEU A 80 2.63 4.42 0.32
C LEU A 80 2.70 5.21 -0.99
N ASP A 81 3.59 4.81 -1.87
CA ASP A 81 3.75 5.44 -3.18
C ASP A 81 3.05 4.58 -4.24
N GLU A 82 1.97 5.10 -4.81
CA GLU A 82 1.09 4.45 -5.78
C GLU A 82 0.75 2.98 -5.43
N PRO A 83 0.21 2.69 -4.23
CA PRO A 83 0.02 1.32 -3.78
C PRO A 83 -1.02 0.53 -4.59
N LEU A 84 -1.87 1.21 -5.35
CA LEU A 84 -2.92 0.62 -6.18
C LEU A 84 -2.43 0.30 -7.60
N SER A 85 -1.22 0.74 -7.98
CA SER A 85 -0.70 0.54 -9.33
C SER A 85 -0.48 -0.93 -9.64
N GLY A 86 -1.11 -1.40 -10.73
CA GLY A 86 -1.00 -2.80 -11.19
C GLY A 86 -1.87 -3.79 -10.42
N VAL A 87 -2.81 -3.30 -9.63
CA VAL A 87 -3.87 -4.07 -8.98
C VAL A 87 -5.15 -3.95 -9.81
N ASP A 88 -5.97 -4.98 -9.86
CA ASP A 88 -7.29 -4.92 -10.49
C ASP A 88 -8.30 -4.20 -9.58
N ILE A 89 -9.44 -3.79 -10.13
CA ILE A 89 -10.45 -2.97 -9.42
C ILE A 89 -10.90 -3.64 -8.11
N GLU A 90 -11.11 -4.95 -8.11
CA GLU A 90 -11.52 -5.68 -6.92
C GLU A 90 -10.42 -5.68 -5.85
N GLY A 91 -9.18 -5.89 -6.27
CA GLY A 91 -8.02 -5.84 -5.38
C GLY A 91 -7.73 -4.44 -4.84
N GLU A 92 -8.01 -3.37 -5.61
CA GLU A 92 -7.92 -1.99 -5.14
C GLU A 92 -8.86 -1.73 -3.97
N HIS A 93 -10.14 -2.10 -4.09
CA HIS A 93 -11.10 -1.97 -3.00
C HIS A 93 -10.67 -2.76 -1.77
N GLN A 94 -10.26 -4.02 -1.94
CA GLN A 94 -9.78 -4.85 -0.84
C GLN A 94 -8.55 -4.25 -0.13
N LEU A 95 -7.64 -3.63 -0.89
CA LEU A 95 -6.46 -2.98 -0.33
C LEU A 95 -6.83 -1.73 0.47
N LEU A 96 -7.76 -0.92 -0.03
CA LEU A 96 -8.21 0.30 0.65
C LEU A 96 -8.99 -0.02 1.93
N ASP A 97 -9.90 -1.00 1.89
CA ASP A 97 -10.62 -1.47 3.08
C ASP A 97 -9.64 -1.96 4.16
N MET A 98 -8.64 -2.75 3.75
CA MET A 98 -7.58 -3.21 4.65
C MET A 98 -6.75 -2.07 5.23
N LEU A 99 -6.43 -1.03 4.45
CA LEU A 99 -5.73 0.15 4.94
C LEU A 99 -6.56 0.91 5.98
N ASP A 100 -7.88 1.01 5.80
CA ASP A 100 -8.77 1.64 6.77
C ASP A 100 -8.90 0.83 8.07
N GLU A 101 -8.96 -0.50 7.97
CA GLU A 101 -8.89 -1.40 9.13
C GLU A 101 -7.58 -1.20 9.90
N LEU A 102 -6.43 -1.21 9.21
CA LEU A 102 -5.13 -1.02 9.82
C LEU A 102 -4.99 0.36 10.47
N ARG A 103 -5.48 1.42 9.82
CA ARG A 103 -5.50 2.77 10.35
C ARG A 103 -6.24 2.82 11.70
N THR A 104 -7.41 2.20 11.74
CA THR A 104 -8.25 2.18 12.93
C THR A 104 -7.68 1.29 14.03
N GLN A 105 -7.19 0.10 13.68
CA GLN A 105 -6.68 -0.88 14.65
C GLN A 105 -5.39 -0.45 15.32
N TYR A 106 -4.51 0.23 14.58
CA TYR A 106 -3.15 0.59 15.06
C TYR A 106 -2.94 2.08 15.25
N ASP A 107 -4.00 2.91 15.14
CA ASP A 107 -3.91 4.38 15.23
C ASP A 107 -2.85 4.96 14.28
N LEU A 108 -2.89 4.52 13.02
CA LEU A 108 -1.93 4.92 12.00
C LEU A 108 -2.35 6.20 11.30
N SER A 109 -1.37 7.05 10.99
CA SER A 109 -1.51 8.08 9.97
C SER A 109 -1.01 7.52 8.63
N ILE A 110 -1.89 7.40 7.64
CA ILE A 110 -1.54 6.85 6.32
C ILE A 110 -1.48 7.98 5.30
N PHE A 111 -0.33 8.08 4.62
CA PHE A 111 -0.16 8.94 3.45
C PHE A 111 0.00 8.06 2.22
N LEU A 112 -0.86 8.22 1.23
CA LEU A 112 -0.72 7.53 -0.03
C LEU A 112 -0.67 8.52 -1.20
N SER A 113 0.19 8.27 -2.18
CA SER A 113 0.15 8.94 -3.47
C SER A 113 -0.75 8.15 -4.43
N THR A 114 -1.56 8.85 -5.21
CA THR A 114 -2.37 8.25 -6.26
C THR A 114 -2.71 9.28 -7.33
N HIS A 115 -2.99 8.79 -8.51
CA HIS A 115 -3.57 9.56 -9.61
C HIS A 115 -5.04 9.17 -9.89
N ASP A 116 -5.61 8.27 -9.10
CA ASP A 116 -7.03 7.93 -9.13
C ASP A 116 -7.83 8.86 -8.20
N PHE A 117 -8.47 9.85 -8.83
CA PHE A 117 -9.24 10.85 -8.10
C PHE A 117 -10.60 10.33 -7.57
N ALA A 118 -11.15 9.27 -8.18
CA ALA A 118 -12.40 8.67 -7.73
C ALA A 118 -12.21 8.02 -6.36
N THR A 119 -11.11 7.31 -6.18
CA THR A 119 -10.72 6.70 -4.93
C THR A 119 -10.50 7.71 -3.81
N LEU A 120 -9.88 8.88 -4.11
CA LEU A 120 -9.62 9.92 -3.11
C LEU A 120 -10.90 10.41 -2.43
N SER A 121 -12.00 10.58 -3.18
CA SER A 121 -13.26 11.10 -2.62
C SER A 121 -13.95 10.14 -1.66
N GLN A 122 -13.64 8.85 -1.72
CA GLN A 122 -14.28 7.82 -0.91
C GLN A 122 -13.50 7.47 0.36
N PHE A 123 -12.17 7.49 0.29
CA PHE A 123 -11.32 6.93 1.35
C PHE A 123 -10.45 7.97 2.05
N ALA A 124 -10.18 9.14 1.45
CA ALA A 124 -9.29 10.11 2.04
C ALA A 124 -10.02 11.06 3.00
N ASP A 125 -9.49 11.25 4.22
CA ASP A 125 -9.94 12.32 5.12
C ASP A 125 -9.48 13.69 4.61
N LYS A 126 -8.29 13.75 4.03
CA LYS A 126 -7.68 14.97 3.47
C LYS A 126 -6.88 14.66 2.23
N VAL A 127 -6.85 15.61 1.32
CA VAL A 127 -6.05 15.57 0.09
C VAL A 127 -5.03 16.69 0.11
N ILE A 128 -3.80 16.36 -0.30
CA ILE A 128 -2.72 17.32 -0.52
C ILE A 128 -2.47 17.39 -2.03
N LEU A 129 -2.79 18.52 -2.64
CA LEU A 129 -2.41 18.78 -4.03
C LEU A 129 -0.98 19.25 -4.07
N LEU A 130 -0.11 18.44 -4.68
CA LEU A 130 1.33 18.67 -4.73
C LEU A 130 1.81 18.85 -6.18
N ASN A 131 2.46 19.97 -6.44
CA ASN A 131 3.21 20.20 -7.68
C ASN A 131 4.46 21.02 -7.35
N ARG A 132 5.58 20.33 -7.06
CA ARG A 132 6.83 20.89 -6.52
C ARG A 132 6.67 21.66 -5.19
N ARG A 133 5.49 22.14 -4.90
CA ARG A 133 5.05 22.78 -3.65
C ARG A 133 3.63 22.34 -3.34
N VAL A 134 3.22 22.47 -2.11
CA VAL A 134 1.82 22.27 -1.73
C VAL A 134 1.01 23.42 -2.33
N LEU A 135 0.07 23.10 -3.22
CA LEU A 135 -0.84 24.07 -3.84
C LEU A 135 -2.11 24.21 -3.02
N LYS A 136 -2.65 23.10 -2.54
CA LYS A 136 -3.85 23.06 -1.70
C LYS A 136 -3.83 21.87 -0.76
N LEU A 137 -4.48 22.02 0.41
CA LEU A 137 -4.68 20.99 1.41
C LEU A 137 -6.08 21.15 1.98
N GLY A 138 -6.86 20.09 2.03
CA GLY A 138 -8.21 20.13 2.60
C GLY A 138 -8.97 18.82 2.38
N PRO A 139 -10.27 18.81 2.68
CA PRO A 139 -11.15 17.70 2.34
C PRO A 139 -11.14 17.42 0.82
N PRO A 140 -11.39 16.14 0.40
CA PRO A 140 -11.36 15.77 -1.01
C PRO A 140 -12.21 16.67 -1.90
N GLU A 141 -13.46 16.93 -1.52
CA GLU A 141 -14.39 17.77 -2.30
C GLU A 141 -13.85 19.19 -2.56
N GLU A 142 -13.23 19.78 -1.54
CA GLU A 142 -12.68 21.12 -1.64
C GLU A 142 -11.45 21.18 -2.55
N VAL A 143 -10.58 20.17 -2.46
CA VAL A 143 -9.34 20.14 -3.26
C VAL A 143 -9.64 19.75 -4.70
N LEU A 144 -10.46 18.73 -4.94
CA LEU A 144 -10.78 18.22 -6.27
C LEU A 144 -11.65 19.18 -7.11
N SER A 145 -12.40 20.09 -6.45
CA SER A 145 -13.18 21.15 -7.14
C SER A 145 -12.43 22.47 -7.29
N SER A 146 -11.18 22.55 -6.83
CA SER A 146 -10.44 23.79 -6.81
C SER A 146 -9.86 24.20 -8.17
N PRO A 147 -9.70 25.50 -8.45
CA PRO A 147 -9.02 25.97 -9.65
C PRO A 147 -7.62 25.40 -9.80
N GLU A 148 -6.87 25.31 -8.70
CA GLU A 148 -5.50 24.78 -8.66
C GLU A 148 -5.44 23.31 -9.13
N PHE A 149 -6.46 22.53 -8.80
CA PHE A 149 -6.57 21.14 -9.26
C PHE A 149 -6.80 21.07 -10.77
N TYR A 150 -7.76 21.85 -11.28
CA TYR A 150 -8.06 21.88 -12.72
C TYR A 150 -6.88 22.38 -13.56
N GLU A 151 -6.15 23.40 -13.07
CA GLU A 151 -4.94 23.89 -13.72
C GLU A 151 -3.83 22.85 -13.74
N THR A 152 -3.61 22.15 -12.61
CA THR A 152 -2.52 21.16 -12.46
C THR A 152 -2.72 19.97 -13.39
N PHE A 153 -3.95 19.49 -13.53
CA PHE A 153 -4.27 18.31 -14.35
C PHE A 153 -4.81 18.65 -15.74
N HIS A 154 -4.80 19.93 -16.12
CA HIS A 154 -5.34 20.40 -17.42
C HIS A 154 -6.77 19.95 -17.70
N LEU A 155 -7.57 19.79 -16.65
CA LEU A 155 -8.97 19.40 -16.76
C LEU A 155 -9.81 20.64 -17.14
N ARG A 156 -10.88 20.44 -17.93
CA ARG A 156 -11.85 21.50 -18.19
C ARG A 156 -12.88 21.50 -17.06
N MET A 157 -13.05 22.61 -16.38
CA MET A 157 -14.23 22.79 -15.54
C MET A 157 -15.47 22.57 -16.42
N GLY A 158 -16.20 21.49 -16.14
CA GLY A 158 -17.51 21.30 -16.78
C GLY A 158 -18.33 22.55 -16.49
N LYS A 159 -18.79 23.25 -17.53
CA LYS A 159 -19.83 24.24 -17.35
C LYS A 159 -21.03 23.48 -16.79
N GLY A 160 -21.27 23.62 -15.50
CA GLY A 160 -22.48 23.13 -14.87
C GLY A 160 -23.65 23.63 -15.72
N GLY A 161 -24.41 22.68 -16.27
CA GLY A 161 -25.63 22.98 -16.98
C GLY A 161 -26.56 23.72 -16.03
N ALA A 162 -26.98 24.88 -16.48
CA ALA A 162 -28.10 25.61 -15.90
C ALA A 162 -29.41 24.83 -16.09
#